data_8e339acfee667b74df141612937ca3f9
#
_entry.id   8e339acfee667b74df141612937ca3f9
#
_cell.length_a   1.000
_cell.length_b   1.000
_cell.length_c   1.000
_cell.angle_alpha   90.00
_cell.angle_beta   90.00
_cell.angle_gamma   90.00
#
_symmetry.space_group_name_H-M   'P 1'
#
loop_
_entity.id
_entity.type
_entity.pdbx_description
1 polymer ?
#
loop_
_entity_poly.entity_id
_entity_poly.type
_entity_poly.pdbx_seq_one_letter_code
_entity_poly.pdbx_strand_id
1 'polypeptide(L)'
;MIGKALALALLLLALPLPAEEPPAPAAPAAPAGVPLSLVDATARALANNNDIAIERESFRIVDASLLRADAPYDPTFRLDARYRNSTDPANSLLSGAPPGALAPSSEGYSGAASIGALLPTGGTVSLSASAARDLTNNFLALLSPAYSSSLGIDLRQPLLQNLSVDPARRTIRIARLDKDRGAASLRRTVADTVANVERAYWNLVAARRDVVVRESNVRLAAEQREDTKSKIEVGTLPETDIAQPLAELERRRGDLYASEEQMRRAELLLKLLLLKDSSDPLWNQTLEPVDPPETAVVQVDLAEAIRSAESNRPELAEARTALAQRDVDVDFAKDRLKPQLDLVAGYARRGLAGSLNSYAPEAEVLLGVPIVVPDAMAGGFGRSVETISEGRFPDASIGLSFSVPVFNRGAKGDLAIAKAQRSQAEILVAQQKQRVAVEVRNAVLTLDTAAQRIDAAKAGRAAAETQLRAEKERYGVGLSTNFFVLTRQNDLAQAALTETAALTDYRKALTDFARSTGILLDERRIEIRDDAPALKADGEK
;
A
#
# COMPACT_ATOMS: atom_id res chain seq x y z
N MET A 1 -54.63 48.03 46.73
CA MET A 1 -55.95 48.64 46.47
C MET A 1 -56.69 47.63 45.60
N ILE A 2 -57.55 46.83 46.16
CA ILE A 2 -59.01 46.90 46.02
C ILE A 2 -59.41 46.50 44.59
N GLY A 3 -60.10 45.43 44.25
CA GLY A 3 -61.27 44.89 44.98
C GLY A 3 -61.75 43.54 44.43
N LYS A 4 -62.42 42.94 45.32
CA LYS A 4 -63.24 41.76 45.34
C LYS A 4 -64.51 41.86 44.44
N ALA A 5 -65.00 40.69 43.96
CA ALA A 5 -66.38 40.24 44.11
C ALA A 5 -66.61 39.04 43.18
N LEU A 6 -66.88 37.82 43.60
CA LEU A 6 -68.11 37.25 44.05
C LEU A 6 -69.17 37.03 42.94
N ALA A 7 -69.42 35.75 42.57
CA ALA A 7 -70.77 35.13 42.50
C ALA A 7 -70.62 33.74 41.83
N LEU A 8 -70.93 32.74 42.54
CA LEU A 8 -72.12 31.91 42.70
C LEU A 8 -72.35 30.83 41.63
N ALA A 9 -72.30 29.65 42.12
CA ALA A 9 -72.70 28.32 41.73
C ALA A 9 -73.75 28.16 40.62
N LEU A 10 -73.51 27.22 39.73
CA LEU A 10 -74.52 26.32 39.17
C LEU A 10 -73.96 24.93 39.02
N LEU A 11 -74.41 24.03 39.88
CA LEU A 11 -74.14 22.59 39.85
C LEU A 11 -75.03 21.98 38.75
N LEU A 12 -74.43 21.51 37.64
CA LEU A 12 -75.12 20.63 36.70
C LEU A 12 -74.37 19.30 36.67
N LEU A 13 -75.06 18.26 37.18
CA LEU A 13 -74.65 16.85 37.04
C LEU A 13 -74.51 16.52 35.56
N ALA A 14 -73.29 16.27 35.11
CA ALA A 14 -73.00 15.59 33.84
C ALA A 14 -72.48 14.20 34.18
N LEU A 15 -73.20 13.17 33.80
CA LEU A 15 -72.80 11.76 33.78
C LEU A 15 -71.49 11.60 32.92
N PRO A 16 -70.51 10.79 33.35
CA PRO A 16 -69.35 10.52 32.52
C PRO A 16 -69.75 9.63 31.33
N LEU A 17 -69.58 10.14 30.13
CA LEU A 17 -69.49 9.34 28.90
C LEU A 17 -68.23 8.45 28.97
N PRO A 18 -68.30 7.18 28.53
CA PRO A 18 -67.09 6.35 28.46
C PRO A 18 -66.08 7.02 27.53
N ALA A 19 -64.88 7.31 28.07
CA ALA A 19 -63.74 7.77 27.28
C ALA A 19 -63.36 6.67 26.29
N GLU A 20 -63.47 6.97 25.02
CA GLU A 20 -62.89 6.18 23.95
C GLU A 20 -61.38 6.16 24.19
N GLU A 21 -60.80 4.98 24.47
CA GLU A 21 -59.37 4.79 24.58
C GLU A 21 -58.70 5.27 23.25
N PRO A 22 -57.68 6.15 23.31
CA PRO A 22 -56.96 6.52 22.08
C PRO A 22 -56.34 5.26 21.46
N PRO A 23 -56.39 5.10 20.13
CA PRO A 23 -55.78 3.95 19.46
C PRO A 23 -54.32 3.85 19.89
N ALA A 24 -53.92 2.65 20.31
CA ALA A 24 -52.54 2.35 20.69
C ALA A 24 -51.60 2.87 19.59
N PRO A 25 -50.51 3.55 19.94
CA PRO A 25 -49.56 4.03 18.94
C PRO A 25 -49.15 2.84 18.08
N ALA A 26 -49.37 2.95 16.77
CA ALA A 26 -48.90 1.95 15.81
C ALA A 26 -47.42 1.70 16.09
N ALA A 27 -47.08 0.45 16.33
CA ALA A 27 -45.67 0.06 16.50
C ALA A 27 -44.86 0.67 15.32
N PRO A 28 -43.72 1.32 15.59
CA PRO A 28 -42.93 1.89 14.52
C PRO A 28 -42.67 0.79 13.50
N ALA A 29 -43.08 1.03 12.26
CA ALA A 29 -42.77 0.14 11.16
C ALA A 29 -41.24 -0.08 11.19
N ALA A 30 -40.81 -1.34 11.25
CA ALA A 30 -39.40 -1.68 11.22
C ALA A 30 -38.78 -0.93 10.04
N PRO A 31 -37.66 -0.21 10.23
CA PRO A 31 -37.07 0.56 9.16
C PRO A 31 -36.84 -0.37 7.96
N ALA A 32 -37.44 -0.01 6.81
CA ALA A 32 -37.25 -0.76 5.58
C ALA A 32 -35.77 -0.91 5.35
N GLY A 33 -35.27 -2.17 5.20
CA GLY A 33 -33.86 -2.44 5.01
C GLY A 33 -33.36 -1.76 3.74
N VAL A 34 -32.10 -1.34 3.73
CA VAL A 34 -31.46 -0.77 2.53
C VAL A 34 -31.18 -1.89 1.56
N PRO A 35 -31.80 -1.89 0.37
CA PRO A 35 -31.53 -2.91 -0.63
C PRO A 35 -30.06 -2.81 -1.09
N LEU A 36 -29.35 -3.92 -1.12
CA LEU A 36 -27.95 -3.99 -1.48
C LEU A 36 -27.74 -5.12 -2.50
N SER A 37 -27.29 -4.78 -3.71
CA SER A 37 -26.83 -5.78 -4.68
C SER A 37 -25.35 -6.12 -4.46
N LEU A 38 -24.93 -7.28 -4.95
CA LEU A 38 -23.51 -7.68 -4.92
C LEU A 38 -22.62 -6.68 -5.66
N VAL A 39 -23.10 -6.12 -6.77
CA VAL A 39 -22.41 -5.09 -7.55
C VAL A 39 -22.25 -3.82 -6.74
N ASP A 40 -23.31 -3.36 -6.07
CA ASP A 40 -23.25 -2.15 -5.24
C ASP A 40 -22.35 -2.36 -4.00
N ALA A 41 -22.41 -3.55 -3.39
CA ALA A 41 -21.51 -3.92 -2.29
C ALA A 41 -20.04 -3.85 -2.74
N THR A 42 -19.73 -4.45 -3.88
CA THR A 42 -18.37 -4.43 -4.42
C THR A 42 -17.92 -3.01 -4.77
N ALA A 43 -18.78 -2.20 -5.40
CA ALA A 43 -18.47 -0.81 -5.73
C ALA A 43 -18.22 0.05 -4.48
N ARG A 44 -19.03 -0.11 -3.43
CA ARG A 44 -18.82 0.59 -2.14
C ARG A 44 -17.52 0.17 -1.47
N ALA A 45 -17.19 -1.13 -1.47
CA ALA A 45 -15.93 -1.61 -0.92
C ALA A 45 -14.72 -1.05 -1.67
N LEU A 46 -14.74 -1.03 -3.00
CA LEU A 46 -13.66 -0.45 -3.81
C LEU A 46 -13.43 1.04 -3.52
N ALA A 47 -14.51 1.78 -3.18
CA ALA A 47 -14.43 3.20 -2.86
C ALA A 47 -13.96 3.48 -1.42
N ASN A 48 -14.38 2.66 -0.46
CA ASN A 48 -14.32 2.99 0.97
C ASN A 48 -13.40 2.08 1.79
N ASN A 49 -13.03 0.89 1.28
CA ASN A 49 -12.28 -0.09 2.08
C ASN A 49 -10.89 0.44 2.46
N ASN A 50 -10.59 0.35 3.76
CA ASN A 50 -9.35 0.87 4.32
C ASN A 50 -8.10 0.09 3.87
N ASP A 51 -8.19 -1.23 3.63
CA ASP A 51 -7.06 -2.03 3.17
C ASP A 51 -6.63 -1.60 1.76
N ILE A 52 -7.60 -1.32 0.88
CA ILE A 52 -7.34 -0.77 -0.46
C ILE A 52 -6.73 0.64 -0.34
N ALA A 53 -7.26 1.48 0.56
CA ALA A 53 -6.73 2.83 0.77
C ALA A 53 -5.28 2.80 1.27
N ILE A 54 -4.97 1.94 2.24
CA ILE A 54 -3.61 1.74 2.75
C ILE A 54 -2.67 1.26 1.64
N GLU A 55 -3.10 0.31 0.81
CA GLU A 55 -2.26 -0.22 -0.25
C GLU A 55 -2.03 0.80 -1.38
N ARG A 56 -3.00 1.67 -1.67
CA ARG A 56 -2.82 2.82 -2.58
C ARG A 56 -1.75 3.79 -2.05
N GLU A 57 -1.77 4.10 -0.74
CA GLU A 57 -0.72 4.93 -0.16
C GLU A 57 0.64 4.22 -0.17
N SER A 58 0.68 2.89 0.04
CA SER A 58 1.90 2.10 -0.10
C SER A 58 2.46 2.18 -1.52
N PHE A 59 1.61 2.11 -2.53
CA PHE A 59 2.01 2.31 -3.93
C PHE A 59 2.58 3.71 -4.19
N ARG A 60 1.97 4.76 -3.61
CA ARG A 60 2.49 6.15 -3.68
C ARG A 60 3.87 6.29 -3.03
N ILE A 61 4.10 5.60 -1.90
CA ILE A 61 5.43 5.57 -1.26
C ILE A 61 6.47 4.96 -2.19
N VAL A 62 6.13 3.89 -2.89
CA VAL A 62 7.03 3.25 -3.86
C VAL A 62 7.29 4.16 -5.07
N ASP A 63 6.28 4.83 -5.58
CA ASP A 63 6.42 5.80 -6.68
C ASP A 63 7.31 6.99 -6.28
N ALA A 64 7.11 7.55 -5.09
CA ALA A 64 7.99 8.57 -4.53
C ALA A 64 9.43 8.06 -4.31
N SER A 65 9.59 6.79 -3.99
CA SER A 65 10.91 6.16 -3.85
C SER A 65 11.64 6.03 -5.20
N LEU A 66 10.89 5.81 -6.29
CA LEU A 66 11.44 5.86 -7.65
C LEU A 66 11.95 7.28 -7.99
N LEU A 67 11.15 8.31 -7.71
CA LEU A 67 11.58 9.70 -7.88
C LEU A 67 12.86 9.99 -7.09
N ARG A 68 12.92 9.54 -5.82
CA ARG A 68 14.13 9.67 -4.99
C ARG A 68 15.34 8.92 -5.57
N ALA A 69 15.10 7.79 -6.26
CA ALA A 69 16.18 7.01 -6.86
C ALA A 69 16.87 7.74 -8.02
N ASP A 70 16.20 8.68 -8.69
CA ASP A 70 16.75 9.53 -9.75
C ASP A 70 17.58 10.71 -9.20
N ALA A 71 17.48 11.04 -7.91
CA ALA A 71 18.16 12.17 -7.29
C ALA A 71 19.70 12.23 -7.49
N PRO A 72 20.45 11.12 -7.64
CA PRO A 72 21.89 11.19 -7.95
C PRO A 72 22.23 11.93 -9.26
N TYR A 73 21.25 12.04 -10.18
CA TYR A 73 21.45 12.78 -11.44
C TYR A 73 21.10 14.27 -11.34
N ASP A 74 20.54 14.73 -10.21
CA ASP A 74 20.26 16.13 -10.01
C ASP A 74 21.55 16.92 -9.89
N PRO A 75 21.73 18.02 -10.65
CA PRO A 75 22.88 18.89 -10.48
C PRO A 75 22.90 19.49 -9.07
N THR A 76 24.05 19.37 -8.42
CA THR A 76 24.25 19.95 -7.09
C THR A 76 25.02 21.26 -7.20
N PHE A 77 24.43 22.34 -6.70
CA PHE A 77 25.12 23.62 -6.53
C PHE A 77 25.64 23.74 -5.11
N ARG A 78 26.93 24.11 -4.98
CA ARG A 78 27.58 24.33 -3.70
C ARG A 78 28.21 25.71 -3.69
N LEU A 79 28.06 26.43 -2.59
CA LEU A 79 28.70 27.70 -2.32
C LEU A 79 29.41 27.60 -0.97
N ASP A 80 30.72 27.83 -0.99
CA ASP A 80 31.55 27.85 0.21
C ASP A 80 32.14 29.23 0.37
N ALA A 81 32.12 29.78 1.61
CA ALA A 81 32.76 31.00 2.00
C ALA A 81 33.58 30.76 3.27
N ARG A 82 34.81 31.20 3.29
CA ARG A 82 35.72 30.99 4.42
C ARG A 82 36.53 32.23 4.73
N TYR A 83 36.64 32.52 6.00
CA TYR A 83 37.64 33.39 6.56
C TYR A 83 38.69 32.56 7.28
N ARG A 84 39.97 32.89 7.07
CA ARG A 84 41.10 32.26 7.75
C ARG A 84 42.03 33.32 8.28
N ASN A 85 42.47 33.16 9.52
CA ASN A 85 43.58 33.92 10.11
C ASN A 85 44.52 32.91 10.76
N SER A 86 45.76 32.86 10.31
CA SER A 86 46.76 31.91 10.82
C SER A 86 48.08 32.57 11.04
N THR A 87 48.77 32.13 12.09
CA THR A 87 50.18 32.50 12.37
C THR A 87 50.94 31.20 12.50
N ASP A 88 51.87 30.95 11.58
CA ASP A 88 52.56 29.67 11.49
C ASP A 88 53.94 29.76 12.16
N PRO A 89 54.23 29.01 13.24
CA PRO A 89 55.49 29.08 13.95
C PRO A 89 56.69 28.86 13.02
N ALA A 90 57.65 29.79 13.06
CA ALA A 90 58.84 29.71 12.22
C ALA A 90 59.96 28.87 12.89
N ASN A 91 60.41 27.83 12.20
CA ASN A 91 61.56 27.04 12.62
C ASN A 91 62.76 27.12 11.62
N SER A 92 62.70 28.06 10.69
CA SER A 92 63.67 28.26 9.63
C SER A 92 63.89 29.75 9.39
N LEU A 93 65.12 30.14 9.05
CA LEU A 93 65.45 31.52 8.65
C LEU A 93 64.75 31.94 7.35
N LEU A 94 64.34 30.97 6.52
CA LEU A 94 63.57 31.16 5.28
C LEU A 94 62.06 31.05 5.47
N SER A 95 61.55 31.11 6.70
CA SER A 95 60.09 31.11 6.96
C SER A 95 59.36 32.34 6.42
N GLY A 96 60.10 33.38 6.07
CA GLY A 96 59.55 34.64 5.61
C GLY A 96 58.97 35.52 6.72
N ALA A 97 59.28 35.24 7.99
CA ALA A 97 58.87 36.10 9.10
C ALA A 97 59.62 37.47 8.99
N PRO A 98 58.90 38.59 9.07
CA PRO A 98 59.53 39.90 9.03
C PRO A 98 60.47 40.13 10.23
N PRO A 99 61.46 41.01 10.13
CA PRO A 99 62.35 41.28 11.24
C PRO A 99 61.62 41.66 12.52
N GLY A 100 61.92 41.00 13.64
CA GLY A 100 61.29 41.17 14.93
C GLY A 100 59.96 40.47 15.16
N ALA A 101 59.45 39.72 14.15
CA ALA A 101 58.29 38.85 14.31
C ALA A 101 58.69 37.39 14.58
N LEU A 102 57.95 36.69 15.44
CA LEU A 102 58.20 35.32 15.79
C LEU A 102 57.77 34.33 14.69
N ALA A 103 56.83 34.75 13.83
CA ALA A 103 56.23 33.93 12.80
C ALA A 103 55.59 34.75 11.69
N PRO A 104 55.49 34.28 10.44
CA PRO A 104 54.64 34.89 9.43
C PRO A 104 53.18 34.68 9.78
N SER A 105 52.34 35.69 9.50
CA SER A 105 50.90 35.65 9.63
C SER A 105 50.21 35.78 8.29
N SER A 106 49.06 35.16 8.15
CA SER A 106 48.22 35.30 6.97
C SER A 106 46.75 35.45 7.37
N GLU A 107 46.07 36.38 6.70
CA GLU A 107 44.63 36.60 6.81
C GLU A 107 44.01 36.51 5.43
N GLY A 108 42.98 35.69 5.28
CA GLY A 108 42.41 35.44 3.95
C GLY A 108 40.90 35.28 4.00
N TYR A 109 40.27 35.75 2.94
CA TYR A 109 38.87 35.49 2.60
C TYR A 109 38.84 34.67 1.31
N SER A 110 38.08 33.54 1.31
CA SER A 110 37.91 32.74 0.11
C SER A 110 36.44 32.39 -0.10
N GLY A 111 36.03 32.38 -1.36
CA GLY A 111 34.73 31.92 -1.80
C GLY A 111 34.88 30.94 -2.95
N ALA A 112 34.09 29.91 -2.96
CA ALA A 112 34.05 28.96 -4.05
C ALA A 112 32.60 28.61 -4.38
N ALA A 113 32.26 28.56 -5.68
CA ALA A 113 30.98 28.08 -6.18
C ALA A 113 31.24 26.93 -7.11
N SER A 114 30.48 25.85 -6.98
CA SER A 114 30.58 24.72 -7.90
C SER A 114 29.21 24.15 -8.24
N ILE A 115 29.06 23.65 -9.46
CA ILE A 115 27.95 22.86 -9.91
C ILE A 115 28.48 21.53 -10.43
N GLY A 116 27.95 20.44 -9.89
CA GLY A 116 28.36 19.08 -10.29
C GLY A 116 27.15 18.21 -10.62
N ALA A 117 27.30 17.31 -11.58
CA ALA A 117 26.28 16.37 -11.98
C ALA A 117 26.86 14.99 -12.31
N LEU A 118 26.10 13.93 -12.00
CA LEU A 118 26.33 12.59 -12.48
C LEU A 118 25.77 12.46 -13.89
N LEU A 119 26.55 11.90 -14.81
CA LEU A 119 26.12 11.67 -16.19
C LEU A 119 25.46 10.28 -16.36
N PRO A 120 24.52 10.11 -17.30
CA PRO A 120 23.93 8.81 -17.59
C PRO A 120 24.94 7.72 -17.99
N THR A 121 26.16 8.10 -18.36
CA THR A 121 27.28 7.21 -18.67
C THR A 121 28.03 6.71 -17.43
N GLY A 122 27.60 7.13 -16.21
CA GLY A 122 28.29 6.86 -14.95
C GLY A 122 29.46 7.80 -14.67
N GLY A 123 29.72 8.77 -15.55
CA GLY A 123 30.73 9.80 -15.36
C GLY A 123 30.24 10.94 -14.48
N THR A 124 31.16 11.78 -13.99
CA THR A 124 30.84 13.00 -13.27
C THR A 124 31.45 14.20 -13.99
N VAL A 125 30.69 15.28 -14.06
CA VAL A 125 31.17 16.57 -14.54
C VAL A 125 30.99 17.61 -13.43
N SER A 126 31.98 18.49 -13.23
CA SER A 126 31.87 19.60 -12.33
C SER A 126 32.42 20.88 -12.97
N LEU A 127 31.71 21.98 -12.77
CA LEU A 127 32.14 23.35 -13.07
C LEU A 127 32.39 24.04 -11.75
N SER A 128 33.56 24.65 -11.59
CA SER A 128 33.95 25.33 -10.36
C SER A 128 34.48 26.72 -10.66
N ALA A 129 34.14 27.66 -9.78
CA ALA A 129 34.67 29.01 -9.74
C ALA A 129 35.14 29.32 -8.33
N SER A 130 36.31 29.87 -8.17
CA SER A 130 36.79 30.29 -6.85
C SER A 130 37.43 31.67 -6.91
N ALA A 131 37.43 32.34 -5.78
CA ALA A 131 38.06 33.63 -5.57
C ALA A 131 38.62 33.71 -4.14
N ALA A 132 39.81 34.25 -3.98
CA ALA A 132 40.37 34.47 -2.66
C ALA A 132 41.13 35.82 -2.62
N ARG A 133 41.18 36.39 -1.42
CA ARG A 133 42.03 37.51 -1.06
C ARG A 133 42.86 37.09 0.13
N ASP A 134 44.17 37.10 -0.05
CA ASP A 134 45.13 36.73 0.98
C ASP A 134 46.01 37.94 1.31
N LEU A 135 46.11 38.28 2.56
CA LEU A 135 46.98 39.29 3.12
C LEU A 135 48.01 38.60 4.01
N THR A 136 49.31 38.85 3.76
CA THR A 136 50.37 38.23 4.56
C THR A 136 51.50 39.22 4.85
N ASN A 137 52.12 39.06 6.01
CA ASN A 137 53.34 39.75 6.35
C ASN A 137 54.59 38.94 6.01
N ASN A 138 54.48 37.82 5.29
CA ASN A 138 55.63 37.07 4.80
C ASN A 138 56.40 37.92 3.77
N PHE A 139 57.62 38.33 4.11
CA PHE A 139 58.41 39.23 3.25
C PHE A 139 58.85 38.56 1.94
N LEU A 140 58.83 37.24 1.83
CA LEU A 140 59.12 36.52 0.59
C LEU A 140 57.91 36.46 -0.36
N ALA A 141 56.73 36.83 0.07
CA ALA A 141 55.54 36.86 -0.78
C ALA A 141 55.61 38.11 -1.70
N LEU A 142 55.46 37.91 -3.02
CA LEU A 142 55.51 39.02 -4.00
C LEU A 142 54.33 39.99 -3.83
N LEU A 143 53.12 39.43 -3.61
CA LEU A 143 51.87 40.17 -3.53
C LEU A 143 51.26 40.07 -2.13
N SER A 144 50.90 41.24 -1.55
CA SER A 144 50.12 41.36 -0.29
C SER A 144 49.40 42.70 -0.27
N PRO A 145 48.04 42.75 -0.42
CA PRO A 145 47.13 41.61 -0.66
C PRO A 145 47.31 40.94 -2.02
N ALA A 146 47.16 39.61 -2.04
CA ALA A 146 47.07 38.83 -3.26
C ALA A 146 45.60 38.47 -3.54
N TYR A 147 45.13 38.64 -4.76
CA TYR A 147 43.80 38.23 -5.24
C TYR A 147 43.95 37.10 -6.24
N SER A 148 43.45 35.91 -5.87
CA SER A 148 43.43 34.79 -6.74
C SER A 148 42.02 34.47 -7.21
N SER A 149 41.88 34.02 -8.45
CA SER A 149 40.60 33.59 -9.00
C SER A 149 40.84 32.36 -9.88
N SER A 150 39.85 31.47 -9.98
CA SER A 150 39.91 30.34 -10.91
C SER A 150 38.52 30.01 -11.46
N LEU A 151 38.49 29.52 -12.69
CA LEU A 151 37.34 28.93 -13.34
C LEU A 151 37.77 27.62 -13.97
N GLY A 152 37.15 26.52 -13.58
CA GLY A 152 37.54 25.18 -14.00
C GLY A 152 36.37 24.28 -14.33
N ILE A 153 36.61 23.32 -15.21
CA ILE A 153 35.75 22.19 -15.52
C ILE A 153 36.51 20.90 -15.33
N ASP A 154 35.93 19.96 -14.61
CA ASP A 154 36.50 18.63 -14.39
C ASP A 154 35.52 17.56 -14.88
N LEU A 155 36.06 16.55 -15.54
CA LEU A 155 35.32 15.38 -16.04
C LEU A 155 36.02 14.13 -15.55
N ARG A 156 35.26 13.20 -14.98
CA ARG A 156 35.68 11.84 -14.70
C ARG A 156 34.73 10.87 -15.35
N GLN A 157 35.21 10.03 -16.28
CA GLN A 157 34.40 9.07 -17.01
C GLN A 157 34.96 7.66 -16.79
N PRO A 158 34.17 6.76 -16.13
CA PRO A 158 34.55 5.35 -16.06
C PRO A 158 34.50 4.71 -17.44
N LEU A 159 35.52 3.91 -17.76
CA LEU A 159 35.69 3.23 -19.06
C LEU A 159 35.47 1.71 -18.98
N LEU A 160 35.57 1.10 -17.79
CA LEU A 160 35.37 -0.33 -17.55
C LEU A 160 34.34 -0.60 -16.44
N GLN A 161 34.76 -0.54 -15.18
CA GLN A 161 33.87 -0.68 -14.04
C GLN A 161 32.95 0.54 -13.97
N ASN A 162 31.66 0.34 -13.64
CA ASN A 162 30.60 1.37 -13.59
C ASN A 162 30.24 2.01 -14.96
N LEU A 163 30.78 1.53 -16.10
CA LEU A 163 30.36 2.04 -17.40
C LEU A 163 28.96 1.57 -17.79
N SER A 164 28.63 0.29 -17.57
CA SER A 164 27.34 -0.30 -17.94
C SER A 164 26.33 -0.29 -16.80
N VAL A 165 26.77 -0.57 -15.58
CA VAL A 165 25.95 -0.61 -14.37
C VAL A 165 26.73 0.04 -13.23
N ASP A 166 26.31 1.20 -12.79
CA ASP A 166 26.80 1.90 -11.62
C ASP A 166 25.79 1.82 -10.45
N PRO A 167 26.13 2.25 -9.23
CA PRO A 167 25.23 2.22 -8.08
C PRO A 167 23.92 2.98 -8.30
N ALA A 168 23.94 4.13 -9.01
CA ALA A 168 22.75 4.93 -9.27
C ALA A 168 21.80 4.20 -10.22
N ARG A 169 22.31 3.73 -11.37
CA ARG A 169 21.52 2.96 -12.35
C ARG A 169 20.98 1.65 -11.77
N ARG A 170 21.77 0.96 -10.91
CA ARG A 170 21.28 -0.21 -10.16
C ARG A 170 20.10 0.17 -9.28
N THR A 171 20.21 1.22 -8.47
CA THR A 171 19.15 1.68 -7.56
C THR A 171 17.87 2.04 -8.32
N ILE A 172 17.99 2.77 -9.43
CA ILE A 172 16.86 3.13 -10.29
C ILE A 172 16.19 1.90 -10.91
N ARG A 173 16.98 0.93 -11.42
CA ARG A 173 16.40 -0.30 -11.97
C ARG A 173 15.65 -1.09 -10.92
N ILE A 174 16.18 -1.20 -9.70
CA ILE A 174 15.49 -1.84 -8.57
C ILE A 174 14.23 -1.08 -8.21
N ALA A 175 14.27 0.25 -8.12
CA ALA A 175 13.10 1.08 -7.78
C ALA A 175 11.97 0.96 -8.84
N ARG A 176 12.31 0.82 -10.14
CA ARG A 176 11.32 0.54 -11.19
C ARG A 176 10.66 -0.82 -11.00
N LEU A 177 11.44 -1.84 -10.71
CA LEU A 177 10.92 -3.17 -10.39
C LEU A 177 10.09 -3.17 -9.10
N ASP A 178 10.45 -2.36 -8.11
CA ASP A 178 9.64 -2.18 -6.90
C ASP A 178 8.28 -1.53 -7.21
N LYS A 179 8.22 -0.59 -8.17
CA LYS A 179 6.95 -0.02 -8.65
C LYS A 179 6.08 -1.09 -9.30
N ASP A 180 6.65 -1.92 -10.19
CA ASP A 180 5.92 -3.03 -10.81
C ASP A 180 5.39 -4.03 -9.76
N ARG A 181 6.21 -4.33 -8.73
CA ARG A 181 5.80 -5.16 -7.60
C ARG A 181 4.68 -4.52 -6.79
N GLY A 182 4.75 -3.22 -6.53
CA GLY A 182 3.72 -2.45 -5.84
C GLY A 182 2.38 -2.47 -6.59
N ALA A 183 2.40 -2.36 -7.91
CA ALA A 183 1.20 -2.48 -8.74
C ALA A 183 0.59 -3.88 -8.65
N ALA A 184 1.41 -4.94 -8.66
CA ALA A 184 0.95 -6.32 -8.47
C ALA A 184 0.35 -6.53 -7.07
N SER A 185 0.97 -5.97 -6.02
CA SER A 185 0.46 -6.02 -4.64
C SER A 185 -0.89 -5.32 -4.50
N LEU A 186 -1.06 -4.14 -5.10
CA LEU A 186 -2.34 -3.43 -5.13
C LEU A 186 -3.42 -4.27 -5.83
N ARG A 187 -3.09 -4.87 -6.97
CA ARG A 187 -4.02 -5.77 -7.69
C ARG A 187 -4.44 -6.96 -6.84
N ARG A 188 -3.51 -7.55 -6.09
CA ARG A 188 -3.78 -8.65 -5.15
C ARG A 188 -4.70 -8.19 -4.03
N THR A 189 -4.41 -7.08 -3.37
CA THR A 189 -5.22 -6.54 -2.27
C THR A 189 -6.64 -6.22 -2.72
N VAL A 190 -6.82 -5.65 -3.91
CA VAL A 190 -8.14 -5.39 -4.48
C VAL A 190 -8.89 -6.70 -4.75
N ALA A 191 -8.23 -7.71 -5.35
CA ALA A 191 -8.85 -9.01 -5.62
C ALA A 191 -9.25 -9.73 -4.33
N ASP A 192 -8.40 -9.72 -3.30
CA ASP A 192 -8.68 -10.31 -2.00
C ASP A 192 -9.85 -9.59 -1.29
N THR A 193 -9.90 -8.26 -1.36
CA THR A 193 -11.01 -7.48 -0.79
C THR A 193 -12.33 -7.79 -1.50
N VAL A 194 -12.34 -7.82 -2.82
CA VAL A 194 -13.55 -8.20 -3.60
C VAL A 194 -14.02 -9.59 -3.22
N ALA A 195 -13.12 -10.57 -3.15
CA ALA A 195 -13.46 -11.93 -2.74
C ALA A 195 -14.01 -11.99 -1.31
N ASN A 196 -13.46 -11.21 -0.38
CA ASN A 196 -13.95 -11.11 1.00
C ASN A 196 -15.35 -10.50 1.07
N VAL A 197 -15.61 -9.45 0.28
CA VAL A 197 -16.93 -8.81 0.18
C VAL A 197 -17.97 -9.78 -0.37
N GLU A 198 -17.66 -10.49 -1.47
CA GLU A 198 -18.57 -11.47 -2.05
C GLU A 198 -18.88 -12.60 -1.05
N ARG A 199 -17.88 -13.12 -0.35
CA ARG A 199 -18.08 -14.14 0.70
C ARG A 199 -18.94 -13.63 1.85
N ALA A 200 -18.67 -12.42 2.34
CA ALA A 200 -19.46 -11.80 3.42
C ALA A 200 -20.91 -11.54 2.98
N TYR A 201 -21.11 -11.11 1.74
CA TYR A 201 -22.43 -10.91 1.15
C TYR A 201 -23.24 -12.22 1.11
N TRP A 202 -22.67 -13.31 0.59
CA TRP A 202 -23.36 -14.61 0.53
C TRP A 202 -23.56 -15.21 1.91
N ASN A 203 -22.71 -14.94 2.88
CA ASN A 203 -22.93 -15.32 4.27
C ASN A 203 -24.13 -14.57 4.88
N LEU A 204 -24.31 -13.27 4.57
CA LEU A 204 -25.48 -12.52 5.00
C LEU A 204 -26.76 -13.03 4.34
N VAL A 205 -26.72 -13.38 3.03
CA VAL A 205 -27.85 -14.01 2.33
C VAL A 205 -28.25 -15.31 3.02
N ALA A 206 -27.29 -16.17 3.35
CA ALA A 206 -27.55 -17.43 4.05
C ALA A 206 -28.15 -17.22 5.44
N ALA A 207 -27.58 -16.31 6.23
CA ALA A 207 -28.04 -16.01 7.58
C ALA A 207 -29.46 -15.43 7.59
N ARG A 208 -29.80 -14.55 6.64
CA ARG A 208 -31.17 -14.02 6.52
C ARG A 208 -32.18 -15.11 6.16
N ARG A 209 -31.83 -16.01 5.24
CA ARG A 209 -32.71 -17.15 4.91
C ARG A 209 -32.89 -18.10 6.10
N ASP A 210 -31.84 -18.29 6.92
CA ASP A 210 -31.94 -19.08 8.16
C ASP A 210 -32.99 -18.46 9.12
N VAL A 211 -32.96 -17.14 9.35
CA VAL A 211 -33.95 -16.44 10.17
C VAL A 211 -35.36 -16.69 9.63
N VAL A 212 -35.60 -16.51 8.33
CA VAL A 212 -36.93 -16.73 7.71
C VAL A 212 -37.46 -18.15 7.94
N VAL A 213 -36.58 -19.16 7.80
CA VAL A 213 -36.95 -20.56 8.05
C VAL A 213 -37.30 -20.77 9.52
N ARG A 214 -36.50 -20.21 10.45
CA ARG A 214 -36.75 -20.35 11.90
C ARG A 214 -37.99 -19.60 12.35
N GLU A 215 -38.28 -18.42 11.81
CA GLU A 215 -39.56 -17.71 12.04
C GLU A 215 -40.77 -18.59 11.62
N SER A 216 -40.64 -19.23 10.44
CA SER A 216 -41.69 -20.16 9.99
C SER A 216 -41.84 -21.35 10.94
N ASN A 217 -40.75 -21.88 11.49
CA ASN A 217 -40.77 -22.97 12.45
C ASN A 217 -41.41 -22.57 13.78
N VAL A 218 -41.14 -21.36 14.28
CA VAL A 218 -41.79 -20.81 15.48
C VAL A 218 -43.29 -20.69 15.26
N ARG A 219 -43.74 -20.18 14.10
CA ARG A 219 -45.16 -20.07 13.74
C ARG A 219 -45.84 -21.44 13.71
N LEU A 220 -45.22 -22.44 13.04
CA LEU A 220 -45.73 -23.80 12.99
C LEU A 220 -45.85 -24.43 14.39
N ALA A 221 -44.90 -24.22 15.27
CA ALA A 221 -44.94 -24.71 16.64
C ALA A 221 -46.03 -24.02 17.48
N ALA A 222 -46.24 -22.72 17.27
CA ALA A 222 -47.32 -21.98 17.91
C ALA A 222 -48.71 -22.48 17.46
N GLU A 223 -48.89 -22.70 16.16
CA GLU A 223 -50.10 -23.29 15.60
C GLU A 223 -50.37 -24.69 16.19
N GLN A 224 -49.33 -25.52 16.27
CA GLN A 224 -49.46 -26.86 16.84
C GLN A 224 -49.78 -26.85 18.33
N ARG A 225 -49.21 -25.91 19.10
CA ARG A 225 -49.57 -25.71 20.52
C ARG A 225 -51.07 -25.34 20.65
N GLU A 226 -51.56 -24.42 19.82
CA GLU A 226 -52.96 -23.98 19.88
C GLU A 226 -53.92 -25.11 19.45
N ASP A 227 -53.59 -25.91 18.42
CA ASP A 227 -54.39 -27.11 18.05
C ASP A 227 -54.45 -28.12 19.20
N THR A 228 -53.34 -28.38 19.89
CA THR A 228 -53.31 -29.27 21.05
C THR A 228 -54.16 -28.73 22.20
N LYS A 229 -54.06 -27.43 22.48
CA LYS A 229 -54.85 -26.76 23.51
C LYS A 229 -56.37 -26.88 23.21
N SER A 230 -56.78 -26.62 21.98
CA SER A 230 -58.20 -26.78 21.56
C SER A 230 -58.72 -28.22 21.73
N LYS A 231 -57.88 -29.23 21.44
CA LYS A 231 -58.20 -30.64 21.65
C LYS A 231 -58.34 -31.01 23.14
N ILE A 232 -57.56 -30.39 24.02
CA ILE A 232 -57.70 -30.54 25.48
C ILE A 232 -59.00 -29.91 25.96
N GLU A 233 -59.32 -28.70 25.50
CA GLU A 233 -60.53 -27.97 25.86
C GLU A 233 -61.81 -28.72 25.49
N VAL A 234 -61.81 -29.43 24.37
CA VAL A 234 -62.94 -30.32 23.96
C VAL A 234 -62.86 -31.73 24.55
N GLY A 235 -61.89 -32.01 25.44
CA GLY A 235 -61.79 -33.25 26.18
C GLY A 235 -61.24 -34.46 25.38
N THR A 236 -60.63 -34.23 24.20
CA THR A 236 -60.08 -35.31 23.37
C THR A 236 -58.61 -35.65 23.70
N LEU A 237 -57.91 -34.80 24.46
CA LEU A 237 -56.54 -35.03 24.93
C LEU A 237 -56.42 -34.69 26.44
N PRO A 238 -55.54 -35.37 27.18
CA PRO A 238 -55.24 -35.04 28.57
C PRO A 238 -54.48 -33.72 28.70
N GLU A 239 -54.62 -33.00 29.81
CA GLU A 239 -53.94 -31.72 30.09
C GLU A 239 -52.40 -31.82 30.03
N THR A 240 -51.83 -32.99 30.36
CA THR A 240 -50.40 -33.22 30.33
C THR A 240 -49.78 -33.13 28.94
N ASP A 241 -50.56 -33.28 27.90
CA ASP A 241 -50.09 -33.31 26.50
C ASP A 241 -49.69 -31.93 25.97
N ILE A 242 -50.06 -30.83 26.69
CA ILE A 242 -49.63 -29.45 26.36
C ILE A 242 -48.12 -29.21 26.60
N ALA A 243 -47.51 -29.99 27.50
CA ALA A 243 -46.13 -29.75 27.92
C ALA A 243 -45.13 -29.92 26.77
N GLN A 244 -45.34 -30.90 25.91
CA GLN A 244 -44.46 -31.16 24.78
C GLN A 244 -44.50 -30.06 23.70
N PRO A 245 -45.66 -29.63 23.16
CA PRO A 245 -45.76 -28.51 22.22
C PRO A 245 -45.24 -27.19 22.81
N LEU A 246 -45.44 -26.95 24.11
CA LEU A 246 -44.88 -25.75 24.77
C LEU A 246 -43.36 -25.78 24.83
N ALA A 247 -42.77 -26.88 25.26
CA ALA A 247 -41.33 -27.03 25.30
C ALA A 247 -40.68 -26.88 23.89
N GLU A 248 -41.35 -27.45 22.87
CA GLU A 248 -40.87 -27.32 21.48
C GLU A 248 -40.98 -25.87 20.96
N LEU A 249 -42.04 -25.17 21.26
CA LEU A 249 -42.21 -23.74 20.91
C LEU A 249 -41.06 -22.89 21.51
N GLU A 250 -40.79 -23.06 22.80
CA GLU A 250 -39.74 -22.28 23.48
C GLU A 250 -38.35 -22.65 22.97
N ARG A 251 -38.08 -23.90 22.64
CA ARG A 251 -36.84 -24.34 21.99
C ARG A 251 -36.66 -23.63 20.63
N ARG A 252 -37.72 -23.60 19.78
CA ARG A 252 -37.66 -22.93 18.46
C ARG A 252 -37.50 -21.43 18.56
N ARG A 253 -38.04 -20.79 19.61
CA ARG A 253 -37.80 -19.37 19.93
C ARG A 253 -36.32 -19.14 20.25
N GLY A 254 -35.72 -20.00 21.08
CA GLY A 254 -34.28 -19.94 21.37
C GLY A 254 -33.40 -20.06 20.11
N ASP A 255 -33.77 -21.00 19.22
CA ASP A 255 -33.09 -21.16 17.94
C ASP A 255 -33.24 -19.93 17.01
N LEU A 256 -34.42 -19.26 17.04
CA LEU A 256 -34.66 -18.02 16.30
C LEU A 256 -33.74 -16.89 16.79
N TYR A 257 -33.69 -16.65 18.12
CA TYR A 257 -32.81 -15.61 18.68
C TYR A 257 -31.32 -15.84 18.34
N ALA A 258 -30.86 -17.09 18.34
CA ALA A 258 -29.51 -17.43 17.94
C ALA A 258 -29.24 -17.11 16.45
N SER A 259 -30.23 -17.39 15.58
CA SER A 259 -30.09 -17.09 14.15
C SER A 259 -30.14 -15.57 13.87
N GLU A 260 -30.97 -14.81 14.59
CA GLU A 260 -30.97 -13.35 14.49
C GLU A 260 -29.61 -12.74 14.92
N GLU A 261 -29.03 -13.25 16.00
CA GLU A 261 -27.68 -12.83 16.41
C GLU A 261 -26.65 -13.11 15.30
N GLN A 262 -26.67 -14.31 14.71
CA GLN A 262 -25.75 -14.68 13.65
C GLN A 262 -25.95 -13.81 12.40
N MET A 263 -27.18 -13.49 12.03
CA MET A 263 -27.50 -12.57 10.93
C MET A 263 -26.90 -11.18 11.18
N ARG A 264 -27.11 -10.64 12.39
CA ARG A 264 -26.55 -9.32 12.76
C ARG A 264 -25.02 -9.33 12.72
N ARG A 265 -24.37 -10.40 13.18
CA ARG A 265 -22.91 -10.56 13.08
C ARG A 265 -22.43 -10.60 11.63
N ALA A 266 -23.11 -11.34 10.75
CA ALA A 266 -22.79 -11.38 9.33
C ALA A 266 -22.93 -10.00 8.66
N GLU A 267 -23.99 -9.26 9.03
CA GLU A 267 -24.24 -7.89 8.57
C GLU A 267 -23.12 -6.93 9.01
N LEU A 268 -22.69 -6.99 10.27
CA LEU A 268 -21.60 -6.16 10.79
C LEU A 268 -20.27 -6.46 10.10
N LEU A 269 -19.97 -7.73 9.80
CA LEU A 269 -18.77 -8.13 9.06
C LEU A 269 -18.80 -7.60 7.62
N LEU A 270 -19.96 -7.63 6.96
CA LEU A 270 -20.09 -7.03 5.65
C LEU A 270 -19.92 -5.51 5.72
N LYS A 271 -20.56 -4.82 6.65
CA LYS A 271 -20.42 -3.36 6.87
C LYS A 271 -18.98 -2.95 7.09
N LEU A 272 -18.20 -3.73 7.84
CA LEU A 272 -16.76 -3.47 8.06
C LEU A 272 -15.97 -3.41 6.75
N LEU A 273 -16.35 -4.21 5.76
CA LEU A 273 -15.69 -4.21 4.44
C LEU A 273 -16.16 -3.08 3.52
N LEU A 274 -17.41 -2.58 3.72
CA LEU A 274 -18.06 -1.60 2.85
C LEU A 274 -17.87 -0.15 3.29
N LEU A 275 -17.67 0.08 4.59
CA LEU A 275 -17.73 1.41 5.19
C LEU A 275 -16.34 1.90 5.57
N LYS A 276 -16.12 3.19 5.37
CA LYS A 276 -14.82 3.81 5.60
C LYS A 276 -14.51 4.05 7.08
N ASP A 277 -15.52 4.48 7.83
CA ASP A 277 -15.38 4.87 9.23
C ASP A 277 -16.66 4.59 10.03
N SER A 278 -16.60 4.82 11.33
CA SER A 278 -17.72 4.58 12.27
C SER A 278 -18.84 5.63 12.22
N SER A 279 -18.68 6.71 11.46
CA SER A 279 -19.66 7.80 11.37
C SER A 279 -20.70 7.58 10.27
N ASP A 280 -20.50 6.57 9.40
CA ASP A 280 -21.41 6.28 8.28
C ASP A 280 -22.80 5.88 8.80
N PRO A 281 -23.88 6.54 8.30
CA PRO A 281 -25.26 6.25 8.72
C PRO A 281 -25.68 4.79 8.49
N LEU A 282 -25.06 4.07 7.55
CA LEU A 282 -25.36 2.67 7.26
C LEU A 282 -25.07 1.73 8.43
N TRP A 283 -24.23 2.13 9.42
CA TRP A 283 -24.03 1.32 10.62
C TRP A 283 -25.34 1.05 11.36
N ASN A 284 -26.27 2.01 11.34
CA ASN A 284 -27.55 1.94 12.06
C ASN A 284 -28.72 1.46 11.17
N GLN A 285 -28.49 1.16 9.90
CA GLN A 285 -29.49 0.69 8.95
C GLN A 285 -29.30 -0.80 8.70
N THR A 286 -30.38 -1.54 8.48
CA THR A 286 -30.33 -2.96 8.13
C THR A 286 -30.05 -3.12 6.63
N LEU A 287 -29.09 -3.97 6.26
CA LEU A 287 -28.78 -4.27 4.86
C LEU A 287 -29.70 -5.40 4.35
N GLU A 288 -30.26 -5.24 3.17
CA GLU A 288 -31.11 -6.23 2.53
C GLU A 288 -30.52 -6.71 1.20
N PRO A 289 -29.84 -7.90 1.19
CA PRO A 289 -29.32 -8.47 -0.04
C PRO A 289 -30.46 -8.83 -1.00
N VAL A 290 -30.33 -8.39 -2.27
CA VAL A 290 -31.39 -8.58 -3.28
C VAL A 290 -31.09 -9.68 -4.29
N ASP A 291 -29.83 -10.15 -4.38
CA ASP A 291 -29.44 -11.14 -5.36
C ASP A 291 -29.87 -12.56 -4.95
N PRO A 292 -30.44 -13.34 -5.89
CA PRO A 292 -30.76 -14.73 -5.66
C PRO A 292 -29.48 -15.58 -5.64
N PRO A 293 -29.37 -16.59 -4.76
CA PRO A 293 -28.21 -17.48 -4.73
C PRO A 293 -28.22 -18.52 -5.86
N GLU A 294 -29.36 -18.73 -6.50
CA GLU A 294 -29.51 -19.68 -7.60
C GLU A 294 -28.65 -19.26 -8.79
N THR A 295 -27.85 -20.18 -9.32
CA THR A 295 -26.98 -19.95 -10.49
C THR A 295 -26.76 -21.24 -11.28
N ALA A 296 -26.37 -21.09 -12.54
CA ALA A 296 -26.01 -22.23 -13.37
C ALA A 296 -24.70 -22.87 -12.89
N VAL A 297 -24.62 -24.18 -12.98
CA VAL A 297 -23.39 -24.92 -12.71
C VAL A 297 -22.42 -24.73 -13.87
N VAL A 298 -21.19 -24.32 -13.56
CA VAL A 298 -20.12 -24.10 -14.52
C VAL A 298 -19.21 -25.30 -14.55
N GLN A 299 -18.90 -25.83 -15.75
CA GLN A 299 -17.87 -26.85 -15.92
C GLN A 299 -16.52 -26.17 -16.18
N VAL A 300 -15.48 -26.63 -15.50
CA VAL A 300 -14.15 -26.04 -15.53
C VAL A 300 -13.10 -27.05 -15.99
N ASP A 301 -12.26 -26.67 -16.96
CA ASP A 301 -11.06 -27.42 -17.31
C ASP A 301 -9.91 -27.03 -16.36
N LEU A 302 -9.43 -28.02 -15.59
CA LEU A 302 -8.34 -27.84 -14.64
C LEU A 302 -7.04 -27.36 -15.31
N ALA A 303 -6.73 -27.86 -16.52
CA ALA A 303 -5.49 -27.49 -17.20
C ALA A 303 -5.53 -26.03 -17.67
N GLU A 304 -6.68 -25.55 -18.12
CA GLU A 304 -6.89 -24.16 -18.49
C GLU A 304 -6.88 -23.24 -17.27
N ALA A 305 -7.52 -23.64 -16.18
CA ALA A 305 -7.54 -22.91 -14.93
C ALA A 305 -6.11 -22.68 -14.35
N ILE A 306 -5.24 -23.72 -14.40
CA ILE A 306 -3.85 -23.60 -13.95
C ILE A 306 -3.07 -22.65 -14.87
N ARG A 307 -3.23 -22.73 -16.20
CA ARG A 307 -2.57 -21.83 -17.16
C ARG A 307 -3.01 -20.37 -16.94
N SER A 308 -4.30 -20.15 -16.73
CA SER A 308 -4.83 -18.83 -16.40
C SER A 308 -4.20 -18.27 -15.12
N ALA A 309 -4.14 -19.07 -14.06
CA ALA A 309 -3.51 -18.68 -12.82
C ALA A 309 -2.01 -18.34 -12.98
N GLU A 310 -1.27 -19.13 -13.76
CA GLU A 310 0.16 -18.87 -14.01
C GLU A 310 0.42 -17.54 -14.73
N SER A 311 -0.53 -17.06 -15.54
CA SER A 311 -0.42 -15.79 -16.25
C SER A 311 -0.93 -14.60 -15.44
N ASN A 312 -2.03 -14.76 -14.70
CA ASN A 312 -2.81 -13.66 -14.15
C ASN A 312 -2.61 -13.42 -12.64
N ARG A 313 -2.05 -14.40 -11.89
CA ARG A 313 -1.89 -14.27 -10.43
C ARG A 313 -0.85 -13.20 -10.07
N PRO A 314 -1.25 -12.17 -9.30
CA PRO A 314 -0.34 -11.09 -8.89
C PRO A 314 0.86 -11.59 -8.07
N GLU A 315 0.69 -12.63 -7.24
CA GLU A 315 1.76 -13.19 -6.42
C GLU A 315 2.89 -13.81 -7.25
N LEU A 316 2.56 -14.32 -8.45
CA LEU A 316 3.58 -14.80 -9.38
C LEU A 316 4.29 -13.65 -10.07
N ALA A 317 3.59 -12.55 -10.36
CA ALA A 317 4.21 -11.31 -10.85
C ALA A 317 5.17 -10.73 -9.80
N GLU A 318 4.76 -10.65 -8.54
CA GLU A 318 5.61 -10.21 -7.41
C GLU A 318 6.88 -11.08 -7.30
N ALA A 319 6.74 -12.40 -7.35
CA ALA A 319 7.87 -13.33 -7.25
C ALA A 319 8.84 -13.21 -8.44
N ARG A 320 8.31 -13.05 -9.67
CA ARG A 320 9.12 -12.82 -10.88
C ARG A 320 9.87 -11.49 -10.82
N THR A 321 9.22 -10.45 -10.34
CA THR A 321 9.85 -9.13 -10.15
C THR A 321 10.98 -9.20 -9.10
N ALA A 322 10.77 -9.92 -8.00
CA ALA A 322 11.82 -10.17 -7.01
C ALA A 322 13.02 -10.92 -7.61
N LEU A 323 12.79 -11.89 -8.49
CA LEU A 323 13.87 -12.56 -9.24
C LEU A 323 14.60 -11.59 -10.16
N ALA A 324 13.88 -10.75 -10.90
CA ALA A 324 14.48 -9.74 -11.79
C ALA A 324 15.35 -8.73 -11.01
N GLN A 325 14.99 -8.38 -9.78
CA GLN A 325 15.85 -7.56 -8.91
C GLN A 325 17.18 -8.26 -8.60
N ARG A 326 17.15 -9.58 -8.36
CA ARG A 326 18.38 -10.36 -8.13
C ARG A 326 19.23 -10.49 -9.39
N ASP A 327 18.63 -10.48 -10.58
CA ASP A 327 19.38 -10.41 -11.85
C ASP A 327 20.14 -9.07 -11.95
N VAL A 328 19.52 -7.95 -11.59
CA VAL A 328 20.19 -6.64 -11.52
C VAL A 328 21.35 -6.66 -10.51
N ASP A 329 21.18 -7.30 -9.34
CA ASP A 329 22.24 -7.44 -8.33
C ASP A 329 23.42 -8.27 -8.86
N VAL A 330 23.14 -9.36 -9.58
CA VAL A 330 24.19 -10.20 -10.19
C VAL A 330 24.95 -9.43 -11.27
N ASP A 331 24.27 -8.65 -12.10
CA ASP A 331 24.93 -7.87 -13.15
C ASP A 331 25.79 -6.75 -12.56
N PHE A 332 25.33 -6.10 -11.50
CA PHE A 332 26.13 -5.13 -10.75
C PHE A 332 27.36 -5.79 -10.11
N ALA A 333 27.20 -6.96 -9.48
CA ALA A 333 28.30 -7.70 -8.87
C ALA A 333 29.32 -8.20 -9.91
N LYS A 334 28.89 -8.58 -11.12
CA LYS A 334 29.78 -8.90 -12.24
C LYS A 334 30.60 -7.67 -12.70
N ASP A 335 29.95 -6.50 -12.77
CA ASP A 335 30.63 -5.26 -13.15
C ASP A 335 31.72 -4.89 -12.14
N ARG A 336 31.50 -5.14 -10.83
CA ARG A 336 32.47 -4.93 -9.76
C ARG A 336 33.71 -5.81 -9.83
N LEU A 337 33.70 -6.90 -10.61
CA LEU A 337 34.89 -7.71 -10.87
C LEU A 337 35.88 -7.06 -11.84
N LYS A 338 35.39 -6.12 -12.66
CA LYS A 338 36.24 -5.44 -13.65
C LYS A 338 37.24 -4.53 -12.95
N PRO A 339 38.44 -4.34 -13.54
CA PRO A 339 39.32 -3.27 -13.11
C PRO A 339 38.63 -1.90 -13.23
N GLN A 340 38.98 -0.99 -12.35
CA GLN A 340 38.60 0.40 -12.49
C GLN A 340 39.56 1.09 -13.46
N LEU A 341 39.06 1.66 -14.53
CA LEU A 341 39.75 2.49 -15.47
C LEU A 341 38.92 3.73 -15.74
N ASP A 342 39.41 4.88 -15.33
CA ASP A 342 38.73 6.15 -15.49
C ASP A 342 39.55 7.10 -16.37
N LEU A 343 38.88 7.75 -17.30
CA LEU A 343 39.38 8.94 -17.95
C LEU A 343 39.12 10.13 -17.02
N VAL A 344 40.19 10.86 -16.71
CA VAL A 344 40.11 12.09 -15.92
C VAL A 344 40.60 13.22 -16.79
N ALA A 345 39.81 14.27 -16.98
CA ALA A 345 40.16 15.45 -17.73
C ALA A 345 39.76 16.69 -16.96
N GLY A 346 40.66 17.66 -16.90
CA GLY A 346 40.41 18.93 -16.24
C GLY A 346 40.94 20.08 -17.10
N TYR A 347 40.24 21.17 -17.12
CA TYR A 347 40.68 22.42 -17.69
C TYR A 347 40.28 23.56 -16.76
N ALA A 348 41.29 24.36 -16.37
CA ALA A 348 41.07 25.51 -15.56
C ALA A 348 41.84 26.73 -16.11
N ARG A 349 41.30 27.89 -15.88
CA ARG A 349 41.99 29.16 -16.03
C ARG A 349 42.14 29.82 -14.67
N ARG A 350 43.34 30.24 -14.35
CA ARG A 350 43.65 30.88 -13.09
C ARG A 350 43.93 32.35 -13.33
N GLY A 351 43.58 33.17 -12.36
CA GLY A 351 43.89 34.61 -12.32
C GLY A 351 44.62 34.94 -11.04
N LEU A 352 45.61 35.83 -11.15
CA LEU A 352 46.35 36.34 -10.03
C LEU A 352 46.62 37.83 -10.23
N ALA A 353 46.33 38.62 -9.21
CA ALA A 353 46.64 40.05 -9.15
C ALA A 353 46.90 40.47 -7.70
N GLY A 354 47.47 41.62 -7.52
CA GLY A 354 47.73 42.15 -6.17
C GLY A 354 48.52 43.45 -6.18
N SER A 355 48.87 43.86 -5.00
CA SER A 355 49.80 44.97 -4.77
C SER A 355 51.14 44.44 -4.28
N LEU A 356 52.24 45.14 -4.60
CA LEU A 356 53.55 44.78 -4.08
C LEU A 356 53.46 44.69 -2.53
N ASN A 357 54.03 43.61 -2.01
CA ASN A 357 54.08 43.41 -0.56
C ASN A 357 54.86 44.54 0.11
N SER A 358 54.33 45.11 1.19
CA SER A 358 54.94 46.18 1.94
C SER A 358 56.30 45.81 2.56
N TYR A 359 56.57 44.51 2.69
CA TYR A 359 57.84 43.97 3.17
C TYR A 359 58.77 43.56 2.03
N ALA A 360 58.51 43.95 0.77
CA ALA A 360 59.39 43.66 -0.38
C ALA A 360 60.81 44.21 -0.24
N PRO A 361 61.03 45.40 0.39
CA PRO A 361 62.41 45.91 0.61
C PRO A 361 63.30 44.96 1.41
N GLU A 362 62.76 44.23 2.38
CA GLU A 362 63.50 43.22 3.15
C GLU A 362 63.93 42.04 2.30
N ALA A 363 63.05 41.64 1.37
CA ALA A 363 63.34 40.55 0.41
C ALA A 363 64.36 41.01 -0.65
N GLU A 364 64.30 42.27 -1.11
CA GLU A 364 65.31 42.85 -2.02
C GLU A 364 66.70 42.85 -1.41
N VAL A 365 66.81 43.21 -0.13
CA VAL A 365 68.10 43.17 0.59
C VAL A 365 68.64 41.75 0.70
N LEU A 366 67.77 40.77 0.97
CA LEU A 366 68.14 39.37 1.10
C LEU A 366 68.53 38.73 -0.24
N LEU A 367 67.79 39.05 -1.31
CA LEU A 367 67.95 38.43 -2.63
C LEU A 367 68.94 39.15 -3.54
N GLY A 368 69.26 40.43 -3.23
CA GLY A 368 70.19 41.26 -4.01
C GLY A 368 69.63 41.70 -5.38
N VAL A 369 68.33 41.64 -5.59
CA VAL A 369 67.64 41.98 -6.83
C VAL A 369 66.36 42.78 -6.56
N PRO A 370 66.02 43.80 -7.39
CA PRO A 370 64.78 44.56 -7.23
C PRO A 370 63.54 43.65 -7.49
N ILE A 371 62.54 43.79 -6.64
CA ILE A 371 61.29 43.05 -6.75
C ILE A 371 60.22 43.97 -7.40
N VAL A 372 59.74 43.57 -8.58
CA VAL A 372 58.76 44.31 -9.37
C VAL A 372 57.56 43.43 -9.65
N VAL A 373 56.34 43.94 -9.38
CA VAL A 373 55.12 43.29 -9.80
C VAL A 373 54.90 43.55 -11.29
N PRO A 374 54.77 42.51 -12.13
CA PRO A 374 54.45 42.70 -13.54
C PRO A 374 53.12 43.48 -13.69
N ASP A 375 53.02 44.40 -14.65
CA ASP A 375 51.81 45.21 -14.93
C ASP A 375 50.57 44.31 -15.13
N ALA A 376 50.76 43.13 -15.71
CA ALA A 376 49.69 42.15 -15.89
C ALA A 376 49.06 41.64 -14.58
N MET A 377 49.80 41.74 -13.45
CA MET A 377 49.39 41.27 -12.14
C MET A 377 49.16 42.43 -11.15
N ALA A 378 49.48 43.66 -11.53
CA ALA A 378 49.27 44.83 -10.69
C ALA A 378 47.82 45.25 -10.67
N GLY A 379 47.15 45.20 -9.48
CA GLY A 379 45.75 45.59 -9.33
C GLY A 379 45.00 44.83 -8.29
N GLY A 380 43.69 45.06 -8.24
CA GLY A 380 42.78 44.39 -7.32
C GLY A 380 42.12 43.12 -7.90
N PHE A 381 41.02 42.69 -7.26
CA PHE A 381 40.25 41.51 -7.65
C PHE A 381 39.81 41.55 -9.13
N GLY A 382 39.33 42.69 -9.63
CA GLY A 382 38.93 42.83 -11.03
C GLY A 382 40.06 42.46 -12.01
N ARG A 383 41.32 42.79 -11.72
CA ARG A 383 42.48 42.41 -12.53
C ARG A 383 42.74 40.90 -12.49
N SER A 384 42.54 40.26 -11.33
CA SER A 384 42.65 38.80 -11.24
C SER A 384 41.60 38.09 -12.14
N VAL A 385 40.38 38.62 -12.20
CA VAL A 385 39.32 38.07 -13.09
C VAL A 385 39.63 38.35 -14.56
N GLU A 386 40.19 39.53 -14.88
CA GLU A 386 40.58 39.89 -16.24
C GLU A 386 41.68 38.95 -16.77
N THR A 387 42.64 38.53 -15.95
CA THR A 387 43.68 37.55 -16.33
C THR A 387 43.09 36.16 -16.67
N ILE A 388 41.93 35.78 -16.11
CA ILE A 388 41.19 34.58 -16.52
C ILE A 388 40.69 34.72 -17.97
N SER A 389 40.06 35.89 -18.28
CA SER A 389 39.53 36.14 -19.64
C SER A 389 40.62 36.21 -20.69
N GLU A 390 41.79 36.77 -20.37
CA GLU A 390 42.94 36.81 -21.22
C GLU A 390 43.61 35.42 -21.43
N GLY A 391 43.26 34.44 -20.58
CA GLY A 391 43.80 33.07 -20.69
C GLY A 391 45.28 32.94 -20.38
N ARG A 392 45.82 33.84 -19.54
CA ARG A 392 47.25 33.90 -19.26
C ARG A 392 47.81 32.69 -18.53
N PHE A 393 46.99 32.09 -17.63
CA PHE A 393 47.43 30.95 -16.81
C PHE A 393 46.47 29.77 -16.99
N PRO A 394 46.57 29.08 -18.16
CA PRO A 394 45.80 27.88 -18.40
C PRO A 394 46.38 26.70 -17.61
N ASP A 395 45.51 25.83 -17.11
CA ASP A 395 45.86 24.54 -16.51
C ASP A 395 44.99 23.48 -17.18
N ALA A 396 45.61 22.60 -17.95
CA ALA A 396 44.94 21.55 -18.69
C ALA A 396 45.56 20.19 -18.33
N SER A 397 44.71 19.27 -17.94
CA SER A 397 45.13 17.90 -17.61
C SER A 397 44.23 16.86 -18.27
N ILE A 398 44.83 15.80 -18.77
CA ILE A 398 44.13 14.61 -19.22
C ILE A 398 44.96 13.40 -18.77
N GLY A 399 44.26 12.41 -18.21
CA GLY A 399 44.93 11.23 -17.68
C GLY A 399 44.01 10.03 -17.59
N LEU A 400 44.61 8.88 -17.40
CA LEU A 400 43.94 7.63 -17.13
C LEU A 400 44.29 7.19 -15.71
N SER A 401 43.28 6.90 -14.92
CA SER A 401 43.44 6.33 -13.57
C SER A 401 43.07 4.85 -13.64
N PHE A 402 44.04 3.97 -13.36
CA PHE A 402 43.83 2.53 -13.33
C PHE A 402 44.02 1.98 -11.92
N SER A 403 43.04 1.18 -11.46
CA SER A 403 43.09 0.52 -10.16
C SER A 403 42.48 -0.88 -10.24
N VAL A 404 43.18 -1.86 -9.67
CA VAL A 404 42.70 -3.24 -9.58
C VAL A 404 43.14 -3.88 -8.27
N PRO A 405 42.23 -4.43 -7.45
CA PRO A 405 42.61 -5.22 -6.28
C PRO A 405 43.25 -6.54 -6.72
N VAL A 406 44.48 -6.83 -6.29
CA VAL A 406 45.28 -7.99 -6.78
C VAL A 406 44.52 -9.32 -6.60
N PHE A 407 43.87 -9.54 -5.47
CA PHE A 407 43.10 -10.78 -5.21
C PHE A 407 41.62 -10.62 -5.48
N ASN A 408 41.09 -9.43 -5.46
CA ASN A 408 39.68 -9.06 -5.63
C ASN A 408 38.69 -9.97 -4.89
N ARG A 409 39.04 -10.38 -3.66
CA ARG A 409 38.23 -11.32 -2.85
C ARG A 409 36.85 -10.76 -2.48
N GLY A 410 36.77 -9.44 -2.22
CA GLY A 410 35.52 -8.77 -1.92
C GLY A 410 34.51 -8.92 -3.07
N ALA A 411 34.84 -8.48 -4.26
CA ALA A 411 33.95 -8.56 -5.41
C ALA A 411 33.63 -10.01 -5.84
N LYS A 412 34.58 -10.96 -5.65
CA LYS A 412 34.32 -12.39 -5.88
C LYS A 412 33.28 -12.93 -4.86
N GLY A 413 33.42 -12.54 -3.59
CA GLY A 413 32.46 -12.88 -2.54
C GLY A 413 31.08 -12.28 -2.81
N ASP A 414 31.02 -10.99 -3.16
CA ASP A 414 29.78 -10.29 -3.49
C ASP A 414 29.05 -10.97 -4.68
N LEU A 415 29.80 -11.37 -5.73
CA LEU A 415 29.21 -12.11 -6.85
C LEU A 415 28.68 -13.48 -6.42
N ALA A 416 29.41 -14.21 -5.57
CA ALA A 416 28.95 -15.50 -5.07
C ALA A 416 27.66 -15.36 -4.25
N ILE A 417 27.58 -14.34 -3.38
CA ILE A 417 26.38 -13.99 -2.60
C ILE A 417 25.23 -13.65 -3.54
N ALA A 418 25.44 -12.75 -4.51
CA ALA A 418 24.40 -12.34 -5.46
C ALA A 418 23.84 -13.53 -6.26
N LYS A 419 24.73 -14.44 -6.73
CA LYS A 419 24.30 -15.67 -7.43
C LYS A 419 23.49 -16.60 -6.53
N ALA A 420 23.90 -16.78 -5.28
CA ALA A 420 23.17 -17.61 -4.32
C ALA A 420 21.77 -17.01 -4.02
N GLN A 421 21.69 -15.69 -3.83
CA GLN A 421 20.40 -14.98 -3.63
C GLN A 421 19.50 -15.08 -4.86
N ARG A 422 20.07 -15.01 -6.09
CA ARG A 422 19.33 -15.25 -7.32
C ARG A 422 18.77 -16.66 -7.39
N SER A 423 19.59 -17.67 -7.07
CA SER A 423 19.13 -19.07 -7.04
C SER A 423 18.03 -19.29 -5.99
N GLN A 424 18.12 -18.65 -4.80
CA GLN A 424 17.05 -18.66 -3.82
C GLN A 424 15.75 -18.05 -4.38
N ALA A 425 15.81 -16.91 -5.06
CA ALA A 425 14.65 -16.28 -5.67
C ALA A 425 14.03 -17.16 -6.77
N GLU A 426 14.85 -17.87 -7.57
CA GLU A 426 14.38 -18.81 -8.59
C GLU A 426 13.62 -19.99 -7.97
N ILE A 427 14.12 -20.54 -6.87
CA ILE A 427 13.45 -21.59 -6.10
C ILE A 427 12.13 -21.06 -5.51
N LEU A 428 12.11 -19.82 -5.00
CA LEU A 428 10.88 -19.20 -4.48
C LEU A 428 9.82 -19.03 -5.56
N VAL A 429 10.19 -18.65 -6.79
CA VAL A 429 9.26 -18.60 -7.93
C VAL A 429 8.68 -19.99 -8.23
N ALA A 430 9.52 -21.02 -8.25
CA ALA A 430 9.06 -22.40 -8.46
C ALA A 430 8.12 -22.86 -7.34
N GLN A 431 8.44 -22.58 -6.09
CA GLN A 431 7.59 -22.87 -4.93
C GLN A 431 6.25 -22.14 -5.03
N GLN A 432 6.25 -20.86 -5.40
CA GLN A 432 5.01 -20.09 -5.55
C GLN A 432 4.12 -20.65 -6.66
N LYS A 433 4.71 -21.09 -7.79
CA LYS A 433 3.96 -21.80 -8.85
C LYS A 433 3.30 -23.07 -8.33
N GLN A 434 4.01 -23.86 -7.52
CA GLN A 434 3.43 -25.06 -6.92
C GLN A 434 2.27 -24.74 -5.99
N ARG A 435 2.40 -23.70 -5.13
CA ARG A 435 1.32 -23.25 -4.24
C ARG A 435 0.09 -22.84 -5.04
N VAL A 436 0.26 -22.00 -6.04
CA VAL A 436 -0.83 -21.56 -6.92
C VAL A 436 -1.51 -22.75 -7.59
N ALA A 437 -0.75 -23.72 -8.12
CA ALA A 437 -1.31 -24.91 -8.73
C ALA A 437 -2.12 -25.77 -7.74
N VAL A 438 -1.72 -25.85 -6.48
CA VAL A 438 -2.47 -26.55 -5.42
C VAL A 438 -3.74 -25.76 -5.06
N GLU A 439 -3.67 -24.44 -4.91
CA GLU A 439 -4.82 -23.58 -4.65
C GLU A 439 -5.89 -23.73 -5.74
N VAL A 440 -5.50 -23.69 -7.01
CA VAL A 440 -6.43 -23.88 -8.14
C VAL A 440 -7.06 -25.26 -8.11
N ARG A 441 -6.28 -26.33 -7.86
CA ARG A 441 -6.84 -27.70 -7.75
C ARG A 441 -7.86 -27.79 -6.61
N ASN A 442 -7.56 -27.20 -5.46
CA ASN A 442 -8.49 -27.18 -4.33
C ASN A 442 -9.75 -26.37 -4.65
N ALA A 443 -9.62 -25.24 -5.34
CA ALA A 443 -10.76 -24.42 -5.75
C ALA A 443 -11.67 -25.17 -6.74
N VAL A 444 -11.11 -25.86 -7.73
CA VAL A 444 -11.88 -26.69 -8.67
C VAL A 444 -12.59 -27.84 -7.94
N LEU A 445 -11.87 -28.56 -7.06
CA LEU A 445 -12.46 -29.65 -6.28
C LEU A 445 -13.61 -29.14 -5.39
N THR A 446 -13.43 -28.00 -4.74
CA THR A 446 -14.48 -27.37 -3.91
C THR A 446 -15.69 -26.97 -4.74
N LEU A 447 -15.46 -26.41 -5.94
CA LEU A 447 -16.51 -25.98 -6.85
C LEU A 447 -17.34 -27.20 -7.34
N ASP A 448 -16.68 -28.27 -7.79
CA ASP A 448 -17.33 -29.50 -8.25
C ASP A 448 -18.14 -30.16 -7.12
N THR A 449 -17.55 -30.25 -5.92
CA THR A 449 -18.24 -30.79 -4.75
C THR A 449 -19.44 -29.94 -4.35
N ALA A 450 -19.31 -28.61 -4.36
CA ALA A 450 -20.41 -27.71 -4.05
C ALA A 450 -21.55 -27.82 -5.07
N ALA A 451 -21.24 -28.01 -6.36
CA ALA A 451 -22.25 -28.26 -7.40
C ALA A 451 -23.05 -29.54 -7.12
N GLN A 452 -22.36 -30.65 -6.82
CA GLN A 452 -23.02 -31.94 -6.50
C GLN A 452 -23.90 -31.83 -5.23
N ARG A 453 -23.46 -31.03 -4.24
CA ARG A 453 -24.23 -30.79 -3.00
C ARG A 453 -25.54 -30.05 -3.25
N ILE A 454 -25.61 -29.17 -4.27
CA ILE A 454 -26.87 -28.50 -4.64
C ILE A 454 -27.93 -29.51 -5.05
N ASP A 455 -27.60 -30.46 -5.95
CA ASP A 455 -28.55 -31.46 -6.45
C ASP A 455 -29.02 -32.39 -5.33
N ALA A 456 -28.08 -32.83 -4.47
CA ALA A 456 -28.40 -33.65 -3.32
C ALA A 456 -29.32 -32.89 -2.30
N ALA A 457 -29.03 -31.62 -2.04
CA ALA A 457 -29.82 -30.81 -1.11
C ALA A 457 -31.24 -30.51 -1.65
N LYS A 458 -31.40 -30.21 -2.94
CA LYS A 458 -32.70 -30.04 -3.59
C LYS A 458 -33.54 -31.34 -3.53
N ALA A 459 -32.94 -32.48 -3.86
CA ALA A 459 -33.60 -33.76 -3.76
C ALA A 459 -34.01 -34.08 -2.30
N GLY A 460 -33.13 -33.82 -1.34
CA GLY A 460 -33.39 -34.00 0.09
C GLY A 460 -34.58 -33.15 0.58
N ARG A 461 -34.65 -31.88 0.19
CA ARG A 461 -35.78 -31.01 0.51
C ARG A 461 -37.09 -31.51 -0.08
N ALA A 462 -37.11 -31.85 -1.36
CA ALA A 462 -38.31 -32.40 -2.02
C ALA A 462 -38.82 -33.68 -1.35
N ALA A 463 -37.91 -34.56 -0.91
CA ALA A 463 -38.26 -35.76 -0.15
C ALA A 463 -38.85 -35.43 1.22
N ALA A 464 -38.24 -34.48 1.96
CA ALA A 464 -38.75 -34.03 3.27
C ALA A 464 -40.12 -33.35 3.16
N GLU A 465 -40.38 -32.56 2.13
CA GLU A 465 -41.71 -31.98 1.85
C GLU A 465 -42.76 -33.05 1.64
N THR A 466 -42.42 -34.10 0.85
CA THR A 466 -43.33 -35.23 0.59
C THR A 466 -43.63 -36.02 1.87
N GLN A 467 -42.61 -36.28 2.71
CA GLN A 467 -42.78 -36.97 3.99
C GLN A 467 -43.65 -36.18 4.96
N LEU A 468 -43.43 -34.85 5.07
CA LEU A 468 -44.28 -34.02 5.93
C LEU A 468 -45.73 -34.01 5.47
N ARG A 469 -45.98 -33.92 4.18
CA ARG A 469 -47.34 -33.98 3.62
C ARG A 469 -48.03 -35.28 4.00
N ALA A 470 -47.39 -36.42 3.73
CA ALA A 470 -47.93 -37.75 4.07
C ALA A 470 -48.18 -37.89 5.58
N GLU A 471 -47.29 -37.39 6.42
CA GLU A 471 -47.46 -37.47 7.89
C GLU A 471 -48.62 -36.61 8.40
N LYS A 472 -48.82 -35.41 7.82
CA LYS A 472 -49.98 -34.55 8.12
C LYS A 472 -51.30 -35.22 7.72
N GLU A 473 -51.36 -35.91 6.59
CA GLU A 473 -52.53 -36.67 6.15
C GLU A 473 -52.84 -37.84 7.11
N ARG A 474 -51.84 -38.62 7.53
CA ARG A 474 -51.99 -39.70 8.53
C ARG A 474 -52.45 -39.14 9.89
N TYR A 475 -51.91 -38.01 10.33
CA TYR A 475 -52.30 -37.38 11.58
C TYR A 475 -53.77 -36.93 11.52
N GLY A 476 -54.22 -36.35 10.39
CA GLY A 476 -55.60 -35.91 10.19
C GLY A 476 -56.65 -37.03 10.31
N VAL A 477 -56.27 -38.28 9.96
CA VAL A 477 -57.15 -39.47 10.07
C VAL A 477 -56.89 -40.31 11.34
N GLY A 478 -56.06 -39.80 12.27
CA GLY A 478 -55.78 -40.44 13.56
C GLY A 478 -54.77 -41.61 13.50
N LEU A 479 -54.05 -41.80 12.37
CA LEU A 479 -53.07 -42.85 12.17
C LEU A 479 -51.63 -42.43 12.53
N SER A 480 -51.43 -41.23 13.03
CA SER A 480 -50.14 -40.72 13.48
C SER A 480 -50.30 -39.84 14.74
N THR A 481 -49.16 -39.50 15.35
CA THR A 481 -49.12 -38.65 16.54
C THR A 481 -48.54 -37.27 16.22
N ASN A 482 -48.82 -36.30 17.09
CA ASN A 482 -48.22 -34.97 17.02
C ASN A 482 -46.71 -34.99 16.98
N PHE A 483 -46.09 -35.92 17.71
CA PHE A 483 -44.62 -36.08 17.74
C PHE A 483 -44.05 -36.34 16.34
N PHE A 484 -44.64 -37.21 15.53
CA PHE A 484 -44.15 -37.49 14.19
C PHE A 484 -44.34 -36.31 13.25
N VAL A 485 -45.45 -35.56 13.35
CA VAL A 485 -45.63 -34.33 12.55
C VAL A 485 -44.57 -33.30 12.88
N LEU A 486 -44.29 -33.02 14.16
CA LEU A 486 -43.24 -32.13 14.61
C LEU A 486 -41.84 -32.58 14.13
N THR A 487 -41.58 -33.89 14.17
CA THR A 487 -40.30 -34.43 13.66
C THR A 487 -40.15 -34.17 12.16
N ARG A 488 -41.18 -34.43 11.32
CA ARG A 488 -41.14 -34.16 9.87
C ARG A 488 -41.06 -32.65 9.56
N GLN A 489 -41.64 -31.78 10.39
CA GLN A 489 -41.44 -30.36 10.24
C GLN A 489 -39.97 -29.95 10.49
N ASN A 490 -39.32 -30.51 11.50
CA ASN A 490 -37.89 -30.30 11.74
C ASN A 490 -37.04 -30.83 10.61
N ASP A 491 -37.34 -32.01 10.08
CA ASP A 491 -36.60 -32.61 8.93
C ASP A 491 -36.70 -31.69 7.71
N LEU A 492 -37.88 -31.14 7.40
CA LEU A 492 -38.05 -30.20 6.29
C LEU A 492 -37.28 -28.91 6.51
N ALA A 493 -37.35 -28.34 7.72
CA ALA A 493 -36.64 -27.14 8.08
C ALA A 493 -35.10 -27.31 7.89
N GLN A 494 -34.59 -28.43 8.40
CA GLN A 494 -33.15 -28.74 8.24
C GLN A 494 -32.77 -28.95 6.77
N ALA A 495 -33.63 -29.60 5.98
CA ALA A 495 -33.40 -29.78 4.54
C ALA A 495 -33.40 -28.43 3.78
N ALA A 496 -34.32 -27.49 4.13
CA ALA A 496 -34.36 -26.16 3.55
C ALA A 496 -33.11 -25.31 3.89
N LEU A 497 -32.62 -25.41 5.13
CA LEU A 497 -31.35 -24.78 5.54
C LEU A 497 -30.15 -25.38 4.80
N THR A 498 -30.12 -26.71 4.63
CA THR A 498 -29.07 -27.40 3.89
C THR A 498 -29.03 -26.98 2.42
N GLU A 499 -30.20 -26.81 1.77
CA GLU A 499 -30.29 -26.31 0.39
C GLU A 499 -29.75 -24.87 0.29
N THR A 500 -30.16 -23.99 1.20
CA THR A 500 -29.67 -22.60 1.25
C THR A 500 -28.16 -22.55 1.42
N ALA A 501 -27.63 -23.37 2.34
CA ALA A 501 -26.18 -23.48 2.54
C ALA A 501 -25.46 -23.97 1.27
N ALA A 502 -25.98 -25.02 0.62
CA ALA A 502 -25.38 -25.55 -0.61
C ALA A 502 -25.34 -24.50 -1.74
N LEU A 503 -26.41 -23.73 -1.93
CA LEU A 503 -26.47 -22.67 -2.95
C LEU A 503 -25.49 -21.53 -2.65
N THR A 504 -25.41 -21.07 -1.40
CA THR A 504 -24.49 -19.99 -1.01
C THR A 504 -23.05 -20.45 -0.96
N ASP A 505 -22.78 -21.71 -0.58
CA ASP A 505 -21.43 -22.28 -0.63
C ASP A 505 -20.93 -22.40 -2.07
N TYR A 506 -21.78 -22.74 -3.01
CA TYR A 506 -21.41 -22.76 -4.42
C TYR A 506 -21.07 -21.35 -4.95
N ARG A 507 -21.82 -20.33 -4.56
CA ARG A 507 -21.49 -18.93 -4.91
C ARG A 507 -20.12 -18.52 -4.37
N LYS A 508 -19.83 -18.87 -3.11
CA LYS A 508 -18.51 -18.61 -2.51
C LYS A 508 -17.40 -19.39 -3.24
N ALA A 509 -17.67 -20.65 -3.61
CA ALA A 509 -16.72 -21.47 -4.36
C ALA A 509 -16.41 -20.87 -5.75
N LEU A 510 -17.40 -20.28 -6.44
CA LEU A 510 -17.19 -19.57 -7.70
C LEU A 510 -16.28 -18.34 -7.50
N THR A 511 -16.50 -17.56 -6.45
CA THR A 511 -15.64 -16.42 -6.11
C THR A 511 -14.21 -16.88 -5.82
N ASP A 512 -14.04 -17.94 -5.02
CA ASP A 512 -12.74 -18.48 -4.66
C ASP A 512 -12.02 -19.08 -5.88
N PHE A 513 -12.75 -19.69 -6.81
CA PHE A 513 -12.22 -20.18 -8.08
C PHE A 513 -11.73 -18.99 -8.95
N ALA A 514 -12.56 -17.97 -9.16
CA ALA A 514 -12.19 -16.80 -9.96
C ALA A 514 -10.97 -16.05 -9.34
N ARG A 515 -10.90 -15.97 -8.01
CA ARG A 515 -9.74 -15.44 -7.30
C ARG A 515 -8.50 -16.32 -7.51
N SER A 516 -8.62 -17.65 -7.35
CA SER A 516 -7.50 -18.58 -7.46
C SER A 516 -6.89 -18.64 -8.85
N THR A 517 -7.69 -18.40 -9.89
CA THR A 517 -7.28 -18.33 -11.30
C THR A 517 -6.82 -16.93 -11.72
N GLY A 518 -7.02 -15.90 -10.87
CA GLY A 518 -6.61 -14.52 -11.14
C GLY A 518 -7.54 -13.77 -12.09
N ILE A 519 -8.72 -14.31 -12.41
CA ILE A 519 -9.69 -13.70 -13.34
C ILE A 519 -10.79 -12.89 -12.65
N LEU A 520 -10.85 -12.89 -11.30
CA LEU A 520 -11.95 -12.28 -10.54
C LEU A 520 -12.20 -10.82 -10.92
N LEU A 521 -11.15 -10.02 -11.04
CA LEU A 521 -11.27 -8.59 -11.37
C LEU A 521 -11.78 -8.40 -12.81
N ASP A 522 -11.26 -9.20 -13.74
CA ASP A 522 -11.63 -9.12 -15.16
C ASP A 522 -13.09 -9.55 -15.36
N GLU A 523 -13.55 -10.63 -14.70
CA GLU A 523 -14.96 -11.07 -14.72
C GLU A 523 -15.90 -10.02 -14.12
N ARG A 524 -15.46 -9.30 -13.09
CA ARG A 524 -16.25 -8.21 -12.48
C ARG A 524 -16.06 -6.88 -13.20
N ARG A 525 -15.25 -6.81 -14.27
CA ARG A 525 -14.93 -5.59 -15.05
C ARG A 525 -14.36 -4.48 -14.17
N ILE A 526 -13.51 -4.85 -13.21
CA ILE A 526 -12.85 -3.92 -12.30
C ILE A 526 -11.51 -3.54 -12.90
N GLU A 527 -11.39 -2.31 -13.37
CA GLU A 527 -10.14 -1.72 -13.84
C GLU A 527 -9.44 -0.99 -12.69
N ILE A 528 -8.21 -1.40 -12.40
CA ILE A 528 -7.36 -0.68 -11.46
C ILE A 528 -6.59 0.35 -12.28
N ARG A 529 -6.92 1.63 -12.11
CA ARG A 529 -6.16 2.72 -12.72
C ARG A 529 -4.96 3.01 -11.84
N ASP A 530 -3.78 2.92 -12.43
CA ASP A 530 -2.49 3.25 -11.81
C ASP A 530 -2.29 4.78 -11.64
N ASP A 531 -3.34 5.57 -11.87
CA ASP A 531 -3.34 7.02 -11.73
C ASP A 531 -3.28 7.43 -10.25
N ALA A 532 -2.12 7.23 -9.62
CA ALA A 532 -1.71 8.20 -8.63
C ALA A 532 -1.51 9.51 -9.42
N PRO A 533 -2.21 10.64 -9.09
CA PRO A 533 -1.90 11.92 -9.70
C PRO A 533 -0.40 12.14 -9.48
N ALA A 534 0.34 12.31 -10.59
CA ALA A 534 1.76 12.59 -10.53
C ALA A 534 1.95 13.68 -9.47
N LEU A 535 2.83 13.46 -8.51
CA LEU A 535 3.27 14.49 -7.59
C LEU A 535 3.83 15.62 -8.47
N LYS A 536 2.99 16.59 -8.83
CA LYS A 536 3.46 17.84 -9.38
C LYS A 536 4.32 18.42 -8.26
N ALA A 537 5.61 18.53 -8.52
CA ALA A 537 6.47 19.33 -7.67
C ALA A 537 5.81 20.72 -7.56
N ASP A 538 5.40 21.12 -6.36
CA ASP A 538 4.95 22.47 -6.06
C ASP A 538 6.13 23.41 -6.32
N GLY A 539 6.28 23.86 -7.54
CA GLY A 539 7.42 24.69 -7.97
C GLY A 539 7.34 25.24 -9.39
N GLU A 540 6.34 24.88 -10.20
CA GLU A 540 6.13 25.59 -11.47
C GLU A 540 4.96 26.57 -11.32
N LYS A 541 5.32 27.78 -10.91
CA LYS A 541 4.65 29.05 -11.24
C LYS A 541 5.60 29.90 -12.06
#